data_51727368dda8590a2d9e9a2a7db2bab4
#
_entry.id   51727368dda8590a2d9e9a2a7db2bab4
#
_cell.length_a   1.000
_cell.length_b   1.000
_cell.length_c   1.000
_cell.angle_alpha   90.00
_cell.angle_beta   90.00
_cell.angle_gamma   90.00
#
_symmetry.space_group_name_H-M   'P 1'
#
loop_
_entity.id
_entity.type
_entity.pdbx_description
1 polymer ?
#
loop_
_entity_poly.entity_id
_entity_poly.type
_entity_poly.pdbx_seq_one_letter_code
_entity_poly.pdbx_strand_id
1 'polypeptide(L)'
;MDTNQNTLARIQEITTKCRSAVIAVPPNPSIDAIAASTSLYLALSKMGKTVSIACTQKVQSDLTASDKFQNMIGAGGDSLMISFPYSDGAIDKVDYNIQGESFNLVVTPRPGHQKLNPNQVNFSYAGGLVDVIFVIDSPTLNSLGAIYTDNQNQFNGKDIVNIDRHLTNAYFGTVNYVNKTISSISELILSVLQTLGVEIDRDIATNLYVGAAASTNNFTSYSTNADTFEHIAALLRAGAVKKAFKKPGSVNMQPVQSPQIMRPQPQVINSMPSHSVEAPKSGPIESVEVEAATEKPQTSQEWLKPKIFKGGGLI
;
A
#
# COMPACT_ATOMS: atom_id res chain seq x y z
N MET A 1 -26.17 9.30 -18.25
CA MET A 1 -25.53 9.45 -16.91
C MET A 1 -24.36 8.51 -16.85
N ASP A 2 -23.23 9.01 -16.46
CA ASP A 2 -21.97 8.27 -16.47
C ASP A 2 -22.05 7.10 -15.47
N THR A 3 -21.65 5.91 -15.86
CA THR A 3 -21.73 4.69 -15.02
C THR A 3 -21.07 4.90 -13.65
N ASN A 4 -20.00 5.69 -13.63
CA ASN A 4 -19.29 6.04 -12.40
C ASN A 4 -20.13 6.91 -11.44
N GLN A 5 -20.92 7.87 -11.94
CA GLN A 5 -21.77 8.71 -11.08
C GLN A 5 -22.88 7.89 -10.42
N ASN A 6 -23.46 6.94 -11.14
CA ASN A 6 -24.47 6.04 -10.57
C ASN A 6 -23.86 5.14 -9.49
N THR A 7 -22.63 4.65 -9.69
CA THR A 7 -21.91 3.83 -8.71
C THR A 7 -21.60 4.62 -7.43
N LEU A 8 -21.09 5.85 -7.57
CA LEU A 8 -20.82 6.73 -6.44
C LEU A 8 -22.09 7.10 -5.67
N ALA A 9 -23.21 7.38 -6.36
CA ALA A 9 -24.49 7.63 -5.73
C ALA A 9 -24.99 6.41 -4.93
N ARG A 10 -24.78 5.19 -5.43
CA ARG A 10 -25.11 3.97 -4.71
C ARG A 10 -24.23 3.74 -3.48
N ILE A 11 -22.92 4.03 -3.57
CA ILE A 11 -22.02 4.02 -2.41
C ILE A 11 -22.50 5.01 -1.35
N GLN A 12 -22.87 6.22 -1.76
CA GLN A 12 -23.41 7.24 -0.85
C GLN A 12 -24.69 6.75 -0.15
N GLU A 13 -25.62 6.16 -0.88
CA GLU A 13 -26.87 5.62 -0.33
C GLU A 13 -26.59 4.55 0.74
N ILE A 14 -25.76 3.54 0.41
CA ILE A 14 -25.40 2.45 1.33
C ILE A 14 -24.68 3.02 2.57
N THR A 15 -23.71 3.90 2.35
CA THR A 15 -22.94 4.51 3.44
C THR A 15 -23.81 5.35 4.36
N THR A 16 -24.77 6.09 3.83
CA THR A 16 -25.67 6.90 4.63
C THR A 16 -26.55 6.04 5.55
N LYS A 17 -27.04 4.92 5.03
CA LYS A 17 -27.93 4.00 5.76
C LYS A 17 -27.21 3.14 6.80
N CYS A 18 -25.94 2.81 6.59
CA CYS A 18 -25.21 1.94 7.51
C CYS A 18 -24.92 2.64 8.85
N ARG A 19 -24.83 1.86 9.91
CA ARG A 19 -24.33 2.29 11.23
C ARG A 19 -22.91 1.80 11.47
N SER A 20 -22.61 0.62 10.93
CA SER A 20 -21.34 -0.06 11.10
C SER A 20 -20.74 -0.49 9.77
N ALA A 21 -19.43 -0.36 9.65
CA ALA A 21 -18.69 -0.68 8.45
C ALA A 21 -17.39 -1.41 8.78
N VAL A 22 -17.02 -2.38 7.94
CA VAL A 22 -15.70 -2.98 7.93
C VAL A 22 -15.00 -2.60 6.63
N ILE A 23 -13.75 -2.20 6.72
CA ILE A 23 -12.87 -1.96 5.58
C ILE A 23 -11.90 -3.13 5.52
N ALA A 24 -12.03 -4.01 4.54
CA ALA A 24 -11.21 -5.19 4.37
C ALA A 24 -10.15 -4.95 3.28
N VAL A 25 -8.91 -5.31 3.57
CA VAL A 25 -7.78 -5.22 2.65
C VAL A 25 -7.05 -6.56 2.54
N PRO A 26 -6.37 -6.85 1.42
CA PRO A 26 -5.59 -8.07 1.26
C PRO A 26 -4.41 -8.13 2.25
N PRO A 27 -3.83 -9.34 2.48
CA PRO A 27 -2.56 -9.48 3.17
C PRO A 27 -1.46 -8.67 2.49
N ASN A 28 -0.53 -8.09 3.28
CA ASN A 28 0.54 -7.23 2.75
C ASN A 28 0.03 -6.06 1.90
N PRO A 29 -0.87 -5.22 2.44
CA PRO A 29 -1.44 -4.12 1.69
C PRO A 29 -0.34 -3.15 1.22
N SER A 30 -0.49 -2.61 0.02
CA SER A 30 0.36 -1.54 -0.50
C SER A 30 0.23 -0.27 0.36
N ILE A 31 1.21 0.63 0.28
CA ILE A 31 1.11 1.94 0.96
C ILE A 31 -0.15 2.69 0.49
N ASP A 32 -0.51 2.55 -0.78
CA ASP A 32 -1.72 3.13 -1.34
C ASP A 32 -2.99 2.52 -0.73
N ALA A 33 -3.04 1.19 -0.59
CA ALA A 33 -4.16 0.51 0.07
C ALA A 33 -4.29 0.91 1.56
N ILE A 34 -3.16 1.05 2.27
CA ILE A 34 -3.13 1.52 3.66
C ILE A 34 -3.67 2.95 3.74
N ALA A 35 -3.18 3.84 2.88
CA ALA A 35 -3.59 5.23 2.82
C ALA A 35 -5.10 5.38 2.51
N ALA A 36 -5.56 4.65 1.52
CA ALA A 36 -6.96 4.60 1.10
C ALA A 36 -7.88 4.13 2.24
N SER A 37 -7.49 3.01 2.88
CA SER A 37 -8.28 2.40 3.97
C SER A 37 -8.33 3.26 5.22
N THR A 38 -7.20 3.83 5.63
CA THR A 38 -7.14 4.74 6.78
C THR A 38 -7.89 6.03 6.54
N SER A 39 -7.87 6.57 5.31
CA SER A 39 -8.63 7.76 4.95
C SER A 39 -10.14 7.50 4.97
N LEU A 40 -10.58 6.38 4.44
CA LEU A 40 -11.98 5.97 4.50
C LEU A 40 -12.43 5.73 5.95
N TYR A 41 -11.58 5.10 6.78
CA TYR A 41 -11.82 4.92 8.21
C TYR A 41 -12.05 6.25 8.92
N LEU A 42 -11.15 7.21 8.73
CA LEU A 42 -11.24 8.54 9.34
C LEU A 42 -12.52 9.25 8.91
N ALA A 43 -12.85 9.19 7.63
CA ALA A 43 -14.04 9.84 7.08
C ALA A 43 -15.34 9.22 7.63
N LEU A 44 -15.46 7.90 7.62
CA LEU A 44 -16.65 7.21 8.14
C LEU A 44 -16.78 7.41 9.66
N SER A 45 -15.67 7.45 10.40
CA SER A 45 -15.66 7.76 11.84
C SER A 45 -16.16 9.18 12.11
N LYS A 46 -15.77 10.17 11.29
CA LYS A 46 -16.31 11.54 11.37
C LYS A 46 -17.80 11.61 11.09
N MET A 47 -18.32 10.72 10.24
CA MET A 47 -19.75 10.59 10.00
C MET A 47 -20.50 9.90 11.15
N GLY A 48 -19.82 9.58 12.28
CA GLY A 48 -20.39 8.89 13.43
C GLY A 48 -20.65 7.39 13.19
N LYS A 49 -20.02 6.79 12.20
CA LYS A 49 -20.14 5.35 11.95
C LYS A 49 -19.19 4.58 12.85
N THR A 50 -19.58 3.38 13.25
CA THR A 50 -18.68 2.42 13.89
C THR A 50 -17.88 1.69 12.83
N VAL A 51 -16.56 1.88 12.80
CA VAL A 51 -15.72 1.41 11.69
C VAL A 51 -14.53 0.62 12.22
N SER A 52 -14.16 -0.44 11.50
CA SER A 52 -12.90 -1.15 11.70
C SER A 52 -12.18 -1.39 10.37
N ILE A 53 -10.86 -1.60 10.44
CA ILE A 53 -10.05 -1.98 9.29
C ILE A 53 -9.53 -3.40 9.53
N ALA A 54 -9.86 -4.33 8.63
CA ALA A 54 -9.50 -5.74 8.74
C ALA A 54 -8.37 -6.10 7.75
N CYS A 55 -7.28 -6.65 8.29
CA CYS A 55 -6.15 -7.19 7.54
C CYS A 55 -5.55 -8.38 8.30
N THR A 56 -5.20 -9.48 7.62
CA THR A 56 -4.62 -10.66 8.29
C THR A 56 -3.25 -10.40 8.86
N GLN A 57 -2.51 -9.44 8.31
CA GLN A 57 -1.16 -9.14 8.75
C GLN A 57 -1.10 -7.82 9.49
N LYS A 58 -0.13 -7.73 10.42
CA LYS A 58 0.14 -6.50 11.14
C LYS A 58 0.67 -5.44 10.19
N VAL A 59 -0.04 -4.34 10.07
CA VAL A 59 0.37 -3.18 9.29
C VAL A 59 1.27 -2.28 10.11
N GLN A 60 2.41 -1.87 9.54
CA GLN A 60 3.31 -0.88 10.14
C GLN A 60 3.43 0.31 9.18
N SER A 61 2.93 1.46 9.58
CA SER A 61 2.93 2.68 8.78
C SER A 61 2.87 3.91 9.68
N ASP A 62 3.45 5.02 9.21
CA ASP A 62 3.39 6.33 9.86
C ASP A 62 2.14 7.14 9.46
N LEU A 63 1.18 6.53 8.76
CA LEU A 63 -0.07 7.16 8.36
C LEU A 63 -1.03 7.24 9.54
N THR A 64 -1.80 8.31 9.61
CA THR A 64 -2.82 8.50 10.66
C THR A 64 -3.83 7.35 10.60
N ALA A 65 -4.18 6.78 11.75
CA ALA A 65 -5.05 5.61 11.93
C ALA A 65 -4.50 4.27 11.41
N SER A 66 -3.21 4.15 11.11
CA SER A 66 -2.59 2.85 10.77
C SER A 66 -2.57 1.86 11.95
N ASP A 67 -2.72 2.33 13.17
CA ASP A 67 -2.90 1.53 14.39
C ASP A 67 -4.28 0.86 14.49
N LYS A 68 -5.23 1.22 13.63
CA LYS A 68 -6.61 0.70 13.61
C LYS A 68 -6.78 -0.58 12.82
N PHE A 69 -5.72 -1.08 12.17
CA PHE A 69 -5.75 -2.38 11.51
C PHE A 69 -5.83 -3.50 12.53
N GLN A 70 -6.76 -4.41 12.33
CA GLN A 70 -6.97 -5.60 13.16
C GLN A 70 -7.09 -6.86 12.29
N ASN A 71 -6.79 -8.02 12.86
CA ASN A 71 -6.79 -9.30 12.13
C ASN A 71 -8.15 -10.02 12.14
N MET A 72 -9.23 -9.30 12.38
CA MET A 72 -10.57 -9.86 12.46
C MET A 72 -11.61 -8.97 11.80
N ILE A 73 -12.76 -9.53 11.47
CA ILE A 73 -13.94 -8.80 11.04
C ILE A 73 -14.80 -8.49 12.28
N GLY A 74 -15.08 -7.23 12.47
CA GLY A 74 -15.99 -6.76 13.54
C GLY A 74 -15.94 -5.26 13.62
N ALA A 75 -17.09 -4.62 13.66
CA ALA A 75 -17.21 -3.20 13.88
C ALA A 75 -18.12 -3.01 15.10
N GLY A 76 -17.56 -2.53 16.21
CA GLY A 76 -18.30 -2.05 17.38
C GLY A 76 -19.21 -3.10 18.03
N GLY A 77 -18.67 -4.20 18.49
CA GLY A 77 -19.39 -5.10 19.40
C GLY A 77 -19.18 -4.72 20.85
N ASP A 78 -20.10 -5.14 21.69
CA ASP A 78 -19.98 -4.95 23.16
C ASP A 78 -19.09 -6.04 23.81
N SER A 79 -18.68 -7.04 23.05
CA SER A 79 -17.85 -8.14 23.54
C SER A 79 -16.37 -7.74 23.52
N LEU A 80 -15.75 -7.62 24.71
CA LEU A 80 -14.31 -7.44 24.82
C LEU A 80 -13.59 -8.72 24.44
N MET A 81 -12.76 -8.65 23.40
CA MET A 81 -11.86 -9.72 23.01
C MET A 81 -10.46 -9.42 23.54
N ILE A 82 -9.88 -10.41 24.21
CA ILE A 82 -8.51 -10.39 24.72
C ILE A 82 -7.74 -11.47 23.96
N SER A 83 -6.74 -11.06 23.17
CA SER A 83 -5.94 -11.97 22.34
C SER A 83 -4.45 -11.87 22.67
N PHE A 84 -3.76 -13.02 22.62
CA PHE A 84 -2.32 -13.12 22.85
C PHE A 84 -1.76 -14.31 22.02
N PRO A 85 -0.46 -14.34 21.72
CA PRO A 85 0.17 -15.45 21.01
C PRO A 85 -0.08 -16.78 21.74
N TYR A 86 -0.52 -17.79 20.99
CA TYR A 86 -0.86 -19.10 21.51
C TYR A 86 -0.09 -20.19 20.75
N SER A 87 0.42 -21.17 21.47
CA SER A 87 0.87 -22.44 20.93
C SER A 87 -0.02 -23.55 21.45
N ASP A 88 -0.27 -24.57 20.64
CA ASP A 88 -1.19 -25.64 20.99
C ASP A 88 -0.80 -26.31 22.31
N GLY A 89 -1.79 -26.47 23.19
CA GLY A 89 -1.62 -27.04 24.53
C GLY A 89 -0.94 -26.14 25.56
N ALA A 90 -0.61 -24.88 25.25
CA ALA A 90 0.08 -23.98 26.18
C ALA A 90 -0.78 -23.51 27.37
N ILE A 91 -2.10 -23.53 27.24
CA ILE A 91 -3.02 -23.10 28.29
C ILE A 91 -3.57 -24.34 29.02
N ASP A 92 -3.49 -24.31 30.35
CA ASP A 92 -4.08 -25.33 31.20
C ASP A 92 -5.56 -25.01 31.48
N LYS A 93 -5.83 -23.80 31.96
CA LYS A 93 -7.20 -23.34 32.24
C LYS A 93 -7.35 -21.83 32.13
N VAL A 94 -8.60 -21.43 31.98
CA VAL A 94 -9.03 -20.04 32.03
C VAL A 94 -10.11 -19.93 33.10
N ASP A 95 -9.85 -19.12 34.14
CA ASP A 95 -10.75 -18.86 35.24
C ASP A 95 -11.13 -17.36 35.30
N TYR A 96 -12.15 -17.03 36.03
CA TYR A 96 -12.42 -15.66 36.37
C TYR A 96 -12.74 -15.54 37.86
N ASN A 97 -12.46 -14.38 38.45
CA ASN A 97 -12.95 -14.04 39.79
C ASN A 97 -13.35 -12.56 39.85
N ILE A 98 -14.20 -12.25 40.78
CA ILE A 98 -14.66 -10.88 41.06
C ILE A 98 -14.13 -10.51 42.43
N GLN A 99 -13.36 -9.41 42.51
CA GLN A 99 -12.83 -8.86 43.75
C GLN A 99 -13.23 -7.38 43.84
N GLY A 100 -14.15 -7.05 44.73
CA GLY A 100 -14.72 -5.72 44.82
C GLY A 100 -15.44 -5.34 43.53
N GLU A 101 -14.99 -4.25 42.88
CA GLU A 101 -15.50 -3.78 41.58
C GLU A 101 -14.68 -4.30 40.37
N SER A 102 -13.72 -5.18 40.61
CA SER A 102 -12.83 -5.66 39.58
C SER A 102 -13.20 -7.08 39.15
N PHE A 103 -13.41 -7.26 37.81
CA PHE A 103 -13.52 -8.57 37.19
C PHE A 103 -12.14 -8.98 36.69
N ASN A 104 -11.62 -10.11 37.19
CA ASN A 104 -10.30 -10.63 36.86
C ASN A 104 -10.44 -11.89 35.99
N LEU A 105 -9.86 -11.88 34.80
CA LEU A 105 -9.68 -13.06 33.95
C LEU A 105 -8.29 -13.65 34.23
N VAL A 106 -8.23 -14.90 34.68
CA VAL A 106 -6.96 -15.57 35.02
C VAL A 106 -6.69 -16.68 34.03
N VAL A 107 -5.64 -16.51 33.23
CA VAL A 107 -5.19 -17.51 32.25
C VAL A 107 -3.96 -18.21 32.82
N THR A 108 -4.07 -19.52 33.10
CA THR A 108 -3.01 -20.31 33.68
C THR A 108 -2.29 -21.11 32.58
N PRO A 109 -0.99 -20.91 32.37
CA PRO A 109 -0.22 -21.72 31.45
C PRO A 109 -0.04 -23.16 32.00
N ARG A 110 0.03 -24.14 31.09
CA ARG A 110 0.32 -25.53 31.46
C ARG A 110 1.75 -25.66 32.01
N PRO A 111 2.01 -26.51 33.00
CA PRO A 111 3.36 -26.76 33.50
C PRO A 111 4.34 -27.09 32.36
N GLY A 112 5.48 -26.40 32.36
CA GLY A 112 6.51 -26.54 31.30
C GLY A 112 6.37 -25.54 30.12
N HIS A 113 5.29 -24.79 30.04
CA HIS A 113 5.12 -23.72 29.05
C HIS A 113 5.51 -22.35 29.63
N GLN A 114 5.89 -21.41 28.74
CA GLN A 114 6.27 -20.05 29.14
C GLN A 114 5.07 -19.29 29.70
N LYS A 115 5.34 -18.38 30.65
CA LYS A 115 4.34 -17.44 31.13
C LYS A 115 3.88 -16.54 29.99
N LEU A 116 2.58 -16.24 29.98
CA LEU A 116 2.01 -15.27 29.05
C LEU A 116 2.65 -13.89 29.27
N ASN A 117 3.06 -13.24 28.19
CA ASN A 117 3.68 -11.91 28.24
C ASN A 117 2.58 -10.84 28.17
N PRO A 118 2.35 -10.02 29.21
CA PRO A 118 1.35 -8.97 29.20
C PRO A 118 1.51 -7.96 28.07
N ASN A 119 2.76 -7.70 27.62
CA ASN A 119 3.04 -6.77 26.52
C ASN A 119 2.60 -7.30 25.14
N GLN A 120 2.23 -8.57 25.03
CA GLN A 120 1.72 -9.20 23.82
C GLN A 120 0.20 -9.40 23.86
N VAL A 121 -0.45 -8.93 24.93
CA VAL A 121 -1.91 -8.97 25.03
C VAL A 121 -2.49 -7.81 24.23
N ASN A 122 -3.42 -8.14 23.32
CA ASN A 122 -4.16 -7.16 22.55
C ASN A 122 -5.62 -7.16 23.00
N PHE A 123 -6.18 -5.96 23.15
CA PHE A 123 -7.59 -5.76 23.46
C PHE A 123 -8.30 -5.25 22.22
N SER A 124 -9.44 -5.85 21.89
CA SER A 124 -10.32 -5.43 20.80
C SER A 124 -11.76 -5.68 21.15
N TYR A 125 -12.67 -5.06 20.40
CA TYR A 125 -14.09 -5.35 20.54
C TYR A 125 -14.54 -6.28 19.41
N ALA A 126 -15.37 -7.27 19.73
CA ALA A 126 -15.90 -8.25 18.80
C ALA A 126 -17.43 -8.35 18.91
N GLY A 127 -18.08 -8.95 17.92
CA GLY A 127 -19.50 -9.30 17.94
C GLY A 127 -20.45 -8.20 17.45
N GLY A 128 -19.95 -7.04 16.97
CA GLY A 128 -20.81 -6.04 16.34
C GLY A 128 -21.42 -6.51 15.04
N LEU A 129 -22.67 -6.10 14.80
CA LEU A 129 -23.30 -6.32 13.50
C LEU A 129 -22.58 -5.44 12.46
N VAL A 130 -22.14 -6.04 11.36
CA VAL A 130 -21.57 -5.34 10.23
C VAL A 130 -22.69 -5.09 9.22
N ASP A 131 -22.93 -3.83 8.86
CA ASP A 131 -23.94 -3.47 7.88
C ASP A 131 -23.38 -3.50 6.46
N VAL A 132 -22.15 -2.98 6.27
CA VAL A 132 -21.46 -2.89 4.98
C VAL A 132 -20.00 -3.28 5.10
N ILE A 133 -19.48 -3.93 4.06
CA ILE A 133 -18.07 -4.28 3.94
C ILE A 133 -17.49 -3.55 2.73
N PHE A 134 -16.54 -2.65 2.97
CA PHE A 134 -15.72 -2.05 1.92
C PHE A 134 -14.52 -2.94 1.67
N VAL A 135 -14.34 -3.42 0.45
CA VAL A 135 -13.17 -4.20 0.04
C VAL A 135 -12.29 -3.30 -0.82
N ILE A 136 -11.05 -3.06 -0.38
CA ILE A 136 -10.14 -2.10 -1.00
C ILE A 136 -8.92 -2.81 -1.56
N ASP A 137 -8.54 -2.46 -2.79
CA ASP A 137 -7.34 -2.96 -3.49
C ASP A 137 -7.27 -4.49 -3.54
N SER A 138 -8.41 -5.13 -3.83
CA SER A 138 -8.53 -6.59 -3.88
C SER A 138 -9.29 -7.04 -5.13
N PRO A 139 -8.67 -7.87 -6.00
CA PRO A 139 -9.32 -8.32 -7.24
C PRO A 139 -10.44 -9.35 -7.00
N THR A 140 -10.43 -10.06 -5.87
CA THR A 140 -11.44 -11.07 -5.49
C THR A 140 -11.60 -11.11 -3.98
N LEU A 141 -12.70 -11.69 -3.48
CA LEU A 141 -12.86 -11.93 -2.03
C LEU A 141 -11.79 -12.87 -1.48
N ASN A 142 -11.39 -13.89 -2.23
CA ASN A 142 -10.35 -14.84 -1.80
C ASN A 142 -8.97 -14.15 -1.61
N SER A 143 -8.72 -13.04 -2.29
CA SER A 143 -7.49 -12.26 -2.12
C SER A 143 -7.37 -11.61 -0.74
N LEU A 144 -8.45 -11.54 0.04
CA LEU A 144 -8.43 -11.09 1.43
C LEU A 144 -7.82 -12.13 2.39
N GLY A 145 -7.56 -13.36 1.91
CA GLY A 145 -7.02 -14.46 2.73
C GLY A 145 -7.94 -14.82 3.89
N ALA A 146 -7.38 -15.06 5.08
CA ALA A 146 -8.11 -15.51 6.27
C ALA A 146 -9.23 -14.51 6.70
N ILE A 147 -9.13 -13.23 6.36
CA ILE A 147 -10.22 -12.28 6.60
C ILE A 147 -11.52 -12.76 5.93
N TYR A 148 -11.44 -13.31 4.73
CA TYR A 148 -12.61 -13.84 4.03
C TYR A 148 -12.84 -15.32 4.33
N THR A 149 -11.79 -16.18 4.21
CA THR A 149 -11.95 -17.63 4.30
C THR A 149 -12.52 -18.09 5.63
N ASP A 150 -12.13 -17.45 6.73
CA ASP A 150 -12.54 -17.80 8.08
C ASP A 150 -13.85 -17.14 8.52
N ASN A 151 -14.31 -16.15 7.74
CA ASN A 151 -15.47 -15.31 8.09
C ASN A 151 -16.53 -15.22 7.00
N GLN A 152 -16.63 -16.20 6.09
CA GLN A 152 -17.55 -16.16 4.95
C GLN A 152 -19.01 -15.87 5.36
N ASN A 153 -19.44 -16.38 6.50
CA ASN A 153 -20.79 -16.14 7.02
C ASN A 153 -21.06 -14.65 7.32
N GLN A 154 -20.04 -13.88 7.63
CA GLN A 154 -20.15 -12.44 7.90
C GLN A 154 -20.26 -11.61 6.62
N PHE A 155 -19.83 -12.15 5.48
CA PHE A 155 -20.00 -11.54 4.16
C PHE A 155 -21.35 -11.87 3.54
N ASN A 156 -21.96 -12.99 3.91
CA ASN A 156 -23.21 -13.44 3.33
C ASN A 156 -24.35 -12.48 3.65
N GLY A 157 -25.05 -12.04 2.61
CA GLY A 157 -26.20 -11.14 2.73
C GLY A 157 -25.88 -9.70 3.13
N LYS A 158 -24.60 -9.30 3.09
CA LYS A 158 -24.16 -7.93 3.36
C LYS A 158 -23.98 -7.14 2.07
N ASP A 159 -24.14 -5.83 2.16
CA ASP A 159 -23.68 -4.95 1.08
C ASP A 159 -22.14 -4.96 1.05
N ILE A 160 -21.57 -5.31 -0.10
CA ILE A 160 -20.13 -5.33 -0.35
C ILE A 160 -19.82 -4.23 -1.37
N VAL A 161 -19.06 -3.23 -0.95
CA VAL A 161 -18.56 -2.17 -1.82
C VAL A 161 -17.13 -2.49 -2.21
N ASN A 162 -16.93 -2.89 -3.47
CA ASN A 162 -15.62 -3.22 -4.03
C ASN A 162 -15.02 -1.97 -4.67
N ILE A 163 -13.88 -1.49 -4.15
CA ILE A 163 -13.14 -0.33 -4.66
C ILE A 163 -11.76 -0.81 -5.09
N ASP A 164 -11.53 -0.85 -6.40
CA ASP A 164 -10.34 -1.51 -6.94
C ASP A 164 -9.88 -0.93 -8.28
N ARG A 165 -8.64 -1.24 -8.65
CA ARG A 165 -8.05 -0.87 -9.94
C ARG A 165 -7.39 -2.04 -10.69
N HIS A 166 -7.41 -3.25 -10.13
CA HIS A 166 -6.82 -4.41 -10.77
C HIS A 166 -7.51 -4.77 -12.08
N LEU A 167 -6.72 -5.08 -13.12
CA LEU A 167 -7.24 -5.53 -14.42
C LEU A 167 -8.08 -6.81 -14.29
N THR A 168 -7.71 -7.66 -13.34
CA THR A 168 -8.32 -8.97 -13.07
C THR A 168 -9.47 -8.91 -12.06
N ASN A 169 -9.98 -7.71 -11.71
CA ASN A 169 -11.10 -7.61 -10.76
C ASN A 169 -12.32 -8.39 -11.23
N ALA A 170 -12.87 -9.22 -10.33
CA ALA A 170 -14.00 -10.13 -10.61
C ALA A 170 -15.38 -9.48 -10.43
N TYR A 171 -15.46 -8.20 -10.09
CA TYR A 171 -16.73 -7.47 -9.85
C TYR A 171 -17.68 -8.17 -8.86
N PHE A 172 -17.13 -8.66 -7.75
CA PHE A 172 -17.79 -9.49 -6.75
C PHE A 172 -18.69 -8.70 -5.77
N GLY A 173 -18.59 -7.39 -5.75
CA GLY A 173 -19.35 -6.52 -4.84
C GLY A 173 -20.82 -6.34 -5.26
N THR A 174 -21.69 -6.03 -4.31
CA THR A 174 -23.05 -5.51 -4.60
C THR A 174 -22.96 -4.16 -5.30
N VAL A 175 -21.87 -3.41 -5.00
CA VAL A 175 -21.46 -2.20 -5.73
C VAL A 175 -19.99 -2.32 -6.08
N ASN A 176 -19.64 -2.06 -7.34
CA ASN A 176 -18.26 -2.16 -7.81
C ASN A 176 -17.81 -0.82 -8.39
N TYR A 177 -16.94 -0.14 -7.67
CA TYR A 177 -16.26 1.07 -8.11
C TYR A 177 -14.84 0.72 -8.55
N VAL A 178 -14.74 0.21 -9.77
CA VAL A 178 -13.51 -0.32 -10.34
C VAL A 178 -13.07 0.55 -11.52
N ASN A 179 -11.88 1.13 -11.41
CA ASN A 179 -11.27 1.89 -12.50
C ASN A 179 -9.86 1.37 -12.79
N LYS A 180 -9.72 0.68 -13.92
CA LYS A 180 -8.47 -0.01 -14.32
C LYS A 180 -7.39 0.93 -14.88
N THR A 181 -7.73 2.19 -15.12
CA THR A 181 -6.83 3.20 -15.71
C THR A 181 -6.37 4.25 -14.72
N ILE A 182 -6.94 4.26 -13.52
CA ILE A 182 -6.58 5.22 -12.48
C ILE A 182 -5.17 4.96 -11.92
N SER A 183 -4.48 5.98 -11.51
CA SER A 183 -3.09 5.85 -11.05
C SER A 183 -2.97 5.33 -9.62
N SER A 184 -4.00 5.51 -8.78
CA SER A 184 -4.00 5.07 -7.38
C SER A 184 -5.40 4.77 -6.83
N ILE A 185 -5.46 3.89 -5.83
CA ILE A 185 -6.69 3.65 -5.04
C ILE A 185 -7.05 4.89 -4.22
N SER A 186 -6.05 5.64 -3.77
CA SER A 186 -6.25 6.90 -3.04
C SER A 186 -7.08 7.91 -3.82
N GLU A 187 -6.96 7.97 -5.14
CA GLU A 187 -7.81 8.82 -6.00
C GLU A 187 -9.26 8.34 -6.05
N LEU A 188 -9.50 7.02 -6.08
CA LEU A 188 -10.86 6.48 -6.00
C LEU A 188 -11.50 6.82 -4.65
N ILE A 189 -10.76 6.68 -3.56
CA ILE A 189 -11.25 7.04 -2.23
C ILE A 189 -11.52 8.54 -2.13
N LEU A 190 -10.64 9.40 -2.67
CA LEU A 190 -10.91 10.84 -2.70
C LEU A 190 -12.27 11.13 -3.36
N SER A 191 -12.57 10.53 -4.51
CA SER A 191 -13.84 10.69 -5.20
C SER A 191 -15.03 10.21 -4.36
N VAL A 192 -14.87 9.08 -3.66
CA VAL A 192 -15.88 8.58 -2.71
C VAL A 192 -16.11 9.59 -1.58
N LEU A 193 -15.06 10.10 -0.94
CA LEU A 193 -15.18 11.03 0.18
C LEU A 193 -15.81 12.35 -0.24
N GLN A 194 -15.48 12.86 -1.43
CA GLN A 194 -16.12 14.04 -2.00
C GLN A 194 -17.62 13.81 -2.25
N THR A 195 -17.99 12.65 -2.76
CA THR A 195 -19.41 12.28 -2.97
C THR A 195 -20.17 12.14 -1.65
N LEU A 196 -19.51 11.64 -0.61
CA LEU A 196 -20.09 11.56 0.74
C LEU A 196 -20.22 12.93 1.41
N GLY A 197 -19.63 13.98 0.86
CA GLY A 197 -19.63 15.33 1.42
C GLY A 197 -18.79 15.45 2.70
N VAL A 198 -17.81 14.56 2.90
CA VAL A 198 -16.93 14.58 4.06
C VAL A 198 -15.85 15.64 3.88
N GLU A 199 -15.63 16.45 4.90
CA GLU A 199 -14.52 17.39 4.94
C GLU A 199 -13.18 16.65 4.92
N ILE A 200 -12.38 16.93 3.91
CA ILE A 200 -11.01 16.40 3.77
C ILE A 200 -10.09 17.24 4.63
N ASP A 201 -9.84 16.80 5.86
CA ASP A 201 -8.87 17.45 6.74
C ASP A 201 -7.42 17.11 6.38
N ARG A 202 -6.49 17.69 7.13
CA ARG A 202 -5.05 17.51 6.93
C ARG A 202 -4.61 16.05 7.00
N ASP A 203 -5.20 15.26 7.90
CA ASP A 203 -4.82 13.86 8.10
C ASP A 203 -5.28 12.99 6.93
N ILE A 204 -6.55 13.10 6.54
CA ILE A 204 -7.10 12.44 5.36
C ILE A 204 -6.33 12.86 4.11
N ALA A 205 -6.13 14.17 3.93
CA ALA A 205 -5.40 14.71 2.78
C ALA A 205 -3.96 14.20 2.72
N THR A 206 -3.27 14.11 3.87
CA THR A 206 -1.90 13.61 3.95
C THR A 206 -1.84 12.12 3.62
N ASN A 207 -2.74 11.31 4.18
CA ASN A 207 -2.80 9.89 3.89
C ASN A 207 -3.02 9.65 2.39
N LEU A 208 -4.03 10.26 1.78
CA LEU A 208 -4.33 10.11 0.35
C LEU A 208 -3.19 10.61 -0.55
N TYR A 209 -2.55 11.73 -0.19
CA TYR A 209 -1.37 12.23 -0.91
C TYR A 209 -0.24 11.20 -0.89
N VAL A 210 0.05 10.62 0.29
CA VAL A 210 1.09 9.62 0.46
C VAL A 210 0.79 8.37 -0.35
N GLY A 211 -0.46 7.91 -0.36
CA GLY A 211 -0.88 6.75 -1.15
C GLY A 211 -0.71 6.97 -2.65
N ALA A 212 -1.20 8.10 -3.17
CA ALA A 212 -1.06 8.45 -4.58
C ALA A 212 0.41 8.59 -5.00
N ALA A 213 1.23 9.25 -4.17
CA ALA A 213 2.66 9.40 -4.42
C ALA A 213 3.39 8.04 -4.42
N ALA A 214 3.02 7.12 -3.51
CA ALA A 214 3.58 5.77 -3.46
C ALA A 214 3.23 4.94 -4.70
N SER A 215 1.96 4.97 -5.10
CA SER A 215 1.45 4.24 -6.25
C SER A 215 2.06 4.69 -7.58
N THR A 216 2.37 5.98 -7.69
CA THR A 216 2.88 6.62 -8.90
C THR A 216 4.39 6.83 -8.91
N ASN A 217 5.11 6.27 -7.95
CA ASN A 217 6.54 6.52 -7.77
C ASN A 217 6.88 8.03 -7.76
N ASN A 218 6.22 8.78 -6.87
CA ASN A 218 6.31 10.24 -6.79
C ASN A 218 5.93 10.93 -8.12
N PHE A 219 4.81 10.50 -8.71
CA PHE A 219 4.22 11.08 -9.92
C PHE A 219 5.06 10.96 -11.19
N THR A 220 6.00 9.99 -11.21
CA THR A 220 6.85 9.70 -12.37
C THR A 220 6.33 8.52 -13.21
N SER A 221 5.30 7.80 -12.74
CA SER A 221 4.68 6.69 -13.48
C SER A 221 3.96 7.21 -14.73
N TYR A 222 3.98 6.42 -15.80
CA TYR A 222 3.21 6.70 -17.02
C TYR A 222 1.69 6.72 -16.79
N SER A 223 1.21 6.10 -15.71
CA SER A 223 -0.22 6.15 -15.32
C SER A 223 -0.65 7.50 -14.74
N THR A 224 0.31 8.37 -14.39
CA THR A 224 0.04 9.72 -13.90
C THR A 224 -0.48 10.59 -15.03
N ASN A 225 -1.65 11.16 -14.86
CA ASN A 225 -2.32 11.99 -15.86
C ASN A 225 -2.79 13.34 -15.26
N ALA A 226 -3.52 14.14 -16.02
CA ALA A 226 -4.03 15.43 -15.56
C ALA A 226 -4.95 15.30 -14.35
N ASP A 227 -5.87 14.30 -14.34
CA ASP A 227 -6.79 14.06 -13.24
C ASP A 227 -6.03 13.75 -11.94
N THR A 228 -4.93 12.96 -12.04
CA THR A 228 -4.04 12.69 -10.90
C THR A 228 -3.50 13.99 -10.30
N PHE A 229 -3.00 14.92 -11.14
CA PHE A 229 -2.48 16.19 -10.65
C PHE A 229 -3.57 17.10 -10.09
N GLU A 230 -4.79 17.07 -10.62
CA GLU A 230 -5.93 17.79 -10.06
C GLU A 230 -6.30 17.25 -8.67
N HIS A 231 -6.35 15.94 -8.49
CA HIS A 231 -6.54 15.30 -7.19
C HIS A 231 -5.43 15.70 -6.20
N ILE A 232 -4.17 15.65 -6.63
CA ILE A 232 -3.04 16.07 -5.80
C ILE A 232 -3.13 17.55 -5.43
N ALA A 233 -3.48 18.41 -6.36
CA ALA A 233 -3.67 19.83 -6.08
C ALA A 233 -4.80 20.05 -5.06
N ALA A 234 -5.90 19.31 -5.14
CA ALA A 234 -6.98 19.36 -4.16
C ALA A 234 -6.50 18.93 -2.77
N LEU A 235 -5.75 17.82 -2.68
CA LEU A 235 -5.19 17.34 -1.40
C LEU A 235 -4.21 18.33 -0.79
N LEU A 236 -3.35 18.95 -1.59
CA LEU A 236 -2.42 19.99 -1.11
C LEU A 236 -3.15 21.24 -0.61
N ARG A 237 -4.24 21.65 -1.27
CA ARG A 237 -5.10 22.76 -0.79
C ARG A 237 -5.80 22.41 0.52
N ALA A 238 -6.15 21.13 0.74
CA ALA A 238 -6.68 20.62 1.99
C ALA A 238 -5.61 20.45 3.11
N GLY A 239 -4.36 20.83 2.83
CA GLY A 239 -3.29 20.84 3.82
C GLY A 239 -2.45 19.58 3.89
N ALA A 240 -2.47 18.73 2.86
CA ALA A 240 -1.63 17.53 2.81
C ALA A 240 -0.15 17.86 3.00
N VAL A 241 0.53 17.06 3.82
CA VAL A 241 1.96 17.17 4.09
C VAL A 241 2.72 16.19 3.21
N LYS A 242 3.72 16.70 2.49
CA LYS A 242 4.63 15.87 1.72
C LYS A 242 5.53 15.08 2.69
N LYS A 243 5.31 13.77 2.81
CA LYS A 243 6.19 12.87 3.55
C LYS A 243 7.11 12.16 2.57
N ALA A 244 8.41 12.14 2.86
CA ALA A 244 9.35 11.34 2.09
C ALA A 244 9.12 9.84 2.39
N PHE A 245 9.00 9.03 1.33
CA PHE A 245 8.90 7.58 1.49
C PHE A 245 10.26 7.01 1.87
N LYS A 246 10.35 6.32 3.00
CA LYS A 246 11.40 5.34 3.22
C LYS A 246 10.92 4.03 2.59
N LYS A 247 11.46 3.64 1.44
CA LYS A 247 11.25 2.28 0.92
C LYS A 247 11.67 1.29 2.01
N PRO A 248 10.87 0.28 2.35
CA PRO A 248 11.33 -0.82 3.17
C PRO A 248 12.56 -1.43 2.51
N GLY A 249 13.72 -1.43 3.20
CA GLY A 249 14.99 -1.94 2.66
C GLY A 249 15.96 -0.91 2.06
N SER A 250 15.66 0.38 2.02
CA SER A 250 16.67 1.39 1.74
C SER A 250 17.57 1.53 2.97
N VAL A 251 18.70 0.83 2.97
CA VAL A 251 19.81 1.09 3.89
C VAL A 251 20.17 2.55 3.72
N ASN A 252 20.14 3.30 4.81
CA ASN A 252 20.58 4.70 4.86
C ASN A 252 22.07 4.69 4.49
N MET A 253 22.40 4.84 3.21
CA MET A 253 23.76 5.18 2.82
C MET A 253 24.01 6.57 3.37
N GLN A 254 24.66 6.64 4.52
CA GLN A 254 25.29 7.87 4.95
C GLN A 254 26.15 8.34 3.79
N PRO A 255 26.11 9.64 3.43
CA PRO A 255 27.01 10.14 2.41
C PRO A 255 28.42 9.81 2.84
N VAL A 256 29.05 8.89 2.08
CA VAL A 256 30.48 8.61 2.22
C VAL A 256 31.14 9.96 1.98
N GLN A 257 31.72 10.53 3.03
CA GLN A 257 32.58 11.70 2.91
C GLN A 257 33.62 11.31 1.88
N SER A 258 33.60 11.96 0.75
CA SER A 258 34.62 11.82 -0.28
C SER A 258 35.98 12.03 0.40
N PRO A 259 36.98 11.16 0.21
CA PRO A 259 38.31 11.41 0.74
C PRO A 259 38.77 12.78 0.25
N GLN A 260 39.05 13.68 1.16
CA GLN A 260 39.69 14.94 0.80
C GLN A 260 41.03 14.60 0.17
N ILE A 261 41.13 14.78 -1.14
CA ILE A 261 42.38 14.75 -1.84
C ILE A 261 43.17 15.94 -1.26
N MET A 262 44.08 15.65 -0.33
CA MET A 262 45.10 16.61 0.11
C MET A 262 45.86 17.06 -1.15
N ARG A 263 45.63 18.29 -1.58
CA ARG A 263 46.48 18.95 -2.55
C ARG A 263 47.89 19.09 -1.88
N PRO A 264 48.97 18.56 -2.47
CA PRO A 264 50.31 18.84 -1.96
C PRO A 264 50.54 20.34 -2.04
N GLN A 265 50.98 20.90 -0.92
CA GLN A 265 51.52 22.28 -0.90
C GLN A 265 52.76 22.35 -1.79
N PRO A 266 52.96 23.41 -2.59
CA PRO A 266 54.19 23.58 -3.35
C PRO A 266 55.37 23.82 -2.38
N GLN A 267 56.28 22.87 -2.32
CA GLN A 267 57.59 23.09 -1.67
C GLN A 267 58.42 23.99 -2.55
N VAL A 268 58.86 25.09 -1.98
CA VAL A 268 59.88 25.98 -2.56
C VAL A 268 61.19 25.23 -2.60
N ILE A 269 61.61 24.77 -3.77
CA ILE A 269 62.96 24.21 -3.98
C ILE A 269 63.86 25.32 -4.55
N ASN A 270 64.88 25.65 -3.77
CA ASN A 270 65.95 26.54 -4.16
C ASN A 270 66.76 26.01 -5.37
N SER A 271 67.09 26.94 -6.21
CA SER A 271 67.90 26.89 -7.41
C SER A 271 69.14 25.98 -7.38
N MET A 272 69.37 25.19 -8.47
CA MET A 272 70.66 24.97 -9.10
C MET A 272 70.51 24.08 -10.38
N PRO A 273 71.49 23.97 -11.31
CA PRO A 273 71.66 24.82 -12.47
C PRO A 273 71.33 24.10 -13.79
N SER A 274 71.24 24.88 -14.85
CA SER A 274 70.95 24.55 -16.23
C SER A 274 71.89 23.49 -16.83
N HIS A 275 71.33 22.38 -17.38
CA HIS A 275 71.94 21.63 -18.45
C HIS A 275 70.95 21.57 -19.60
N SER A 276 71.38 22.14 -20.74
CA SER A 276 70.74 22.08 -22.03
C SER A 276 70.80 20.64 -22.58
N VAL A 277 69.64 20.05 -22.87
CA VAL A 277 69.56 18.85 -23.71
C VAL A 277 68.53 19.10 -24.82
N GLU A 278 69.03 18.88 -26.07
CA GLU A 278 68.32 19.05 -27.32
C GLU A 278 66.99 18.30 -27.39
N ALA A 279 66.08 18.92 -28.14
CA ALA A 279 64.78 18.34 -28.50
C ALA A 279 64.92 17.27 -29.59
N PRO A 280 64.30 16.10 -29.48
CA PRO A 280 64.20 15.18 -30.58
C PRO A 280 63.04 15.62 -31.54
N LYS A 281 63.36 15.55 -32.82
CA LYS A 281 62.54 15.87 -33.98
C LYS A 281 61.28 15.02 -34.03
N SER A 282 60.15 15.66 -34.40
CA SER A 282 58.88 15.07 -34.74
C SER A 282 58.98 14.17 -35.96
N GLY A 283 58.64 12.87 -35.82
CA GLY A 283 58.31 11.97 -36.93
C GLY A 283 56.81 11.96 -37.24
N PRO A 284 56.41 11.62 -38.43
CA PRO A 284 54.99 11.74 -38.85
C PRO A 284 54.12 10.67 -38.24
N ILE A 285 52.90 11.07 -37.84
CA ILE A 285 51.86 10.19 -37.30
C ILE A 285 51.28 9.39 -38.47
N GLU A 286 51.46 8.08 -38.45
CA GLU A 286 50.78 7.13 -39.32
C GLU A 286 49.27 7.13 -39.01
N SER A 287 48.45 7.37 -40.05
CA SER A 287 47.00 7.29 -39.98
C SER A 287 46.57 5.83 -39.88
N VAL A 288 45.93 5.48 -38.78
CA VAL A 288 45.24 4.20 -38.61
C VAL A 288 43.92 4.29 -39.37
N GLU A 289 43.76 3.51 -40.40
CA GLU A 289 42.49 3.30 -41.13
C GLU A 289 41.49 2.61 -40.21
N VAL A 290 40.32 3.25 -40.03
CA VAL A 290 39.17 2.65 -39.38
C VAL A 290 38.42 1.83 -40.41
N GLU A 291 38.53 0.51 -40.36
CA GLU A 291 37.64 -0.40 -41.09
C GLU A 291 36.21 -0.26 -40.63
N ALA A 292 35.36 0.23 -41.50
CA ALA A 292 33.91 0.25 -41.31
C ALA A 292 33.32 -1.14 -41.53
N ALA A 293 33.03 -1.86 -40.49
CA ALA A 293 32.21 -3.07 -40.54
C ALA A 293 30.73 -2.71 -40.70
N THR A 294 30.28 -2.69 -41.95
CA THR A 294 28.86 -2.70 -42.30
C THR A 294 28.42 -4.14 -42.49
N GLU A 295 27.79 -4.71 -41.45
CA GLU A 295 26.85 -5.82 -41.67
C GLU A 295 25.56 -5.54 -40.89
N LYS A 296 24.51 -5.16 -41.64
CA LYS A 296 23.13 -5.17 -41.19
C LYS A 296 22.65 -6.63 -41.14
N PRO A 297 22.06 -7.13 -40.07
CA PRO A 297 21.42 -8.44 -40.09
C PRO A 297 20.23 -8.41 -41.04
N GLN A 298 20.26 -9.26 -42.05
CA GLN A 298 19.13 -9.51 -42.95
C GLN A 298 18.05 -10.22 -42.17
N THR A 299 16.99 -9.50 -41.87
CA THR A 299 15.73 -10.09 -41.35
C THR A 299 15.07 -10.85 -42.49
N SER A 300 14.90 -12.16 -42.37
CA SER A 300 14.23 -12.99 -43.36
C SER A 300 12.78 -12.52 -43.54
N GLN A 301 12.37 -12.31 -44.79
CA GLN A 301 11.02 -11.86 -45.18
C GLN A 301 9.90 -12.87 -44.82
N GLU A 302 10.21 -14.01 -44.25
CA GLU A 302 9.22 -15.00 -43.79
C GLU A 302 8.49 -14.60 -42.48
N TRP A 303 8.98 -13.63 -41.74
CA TRP A 303 8.37 -13.16 -40.49
C TRP A 303 7.11 -12.31 -40.71
N LEU A 304 6.91 -11.80 -41.91
CA LEU A 304 5.78 -10.90 -42.28
C LEU A 304 4.58 -11.64 -42.88
N LYS A 305 4.61 -12.98 -43.00
CA LYS A 305 3.47 -13.73 -43.55
C LYS A 305 2.56 -14.19 -42.43
N PRO A 306 1.24 -13.88 -42.47
CA PRO A 306 0.27 -14.36 -41.49
C PRO A 306 0.17 -15.89 -41.54
N LYS A 307 0.46 -16.56 -40.41
CA LYS A 307 0.26 -18.02 -40.25
C LYS A 307 -1.19 -18.30 -39.91
N ILE A 308 -1.92 -18.88 -40.84
CA ILE A 308 -3.30 -19.38 -40.60
C ILE A 308 -3.16 -20.77 -39.95
N PHE A 309 -3.50 -20.86 -38.66
CA PHE A 309 -3.65 -22.15 -37.99
C PHE A 309 -5.02 -22.74 -38.32
N LYS A 310 -5.09 -23.78 -39.14
CA LYS A 310 -6.29 -24.60 -39.28
C LYS A 310 -6.39 -25.53 -38.06
N GLY A 311 -7.41 -25.33 -37.22
CA GLY A 311 -7.74 -26.25 -36.15
C GLY A 311 -8.19 -27.59 -36.71
N GLY A 312 -7.47 -28.66 -36.38
CA GLY A 312 -7.89 -30.03 -36.62
C GLY A 312 -9.03 -30.39 -35.71
N GLY A 313 -10.15 -30.80 -36.28
CA GLY A 313 -11.30 -31.33 -35.53
C GLY A 313 -10.92 -32.64 -34.85
N LEU A 314 -11.38 -32.78 -33.62
CA LEU A 314 -11.44 -34.05 -32.89
C LEU A 314 -12.69 -34.81 -33.35
N ILE A 315 -12.46 -36.03 -33.75
CA ILE A 315 -13.50 -37.07 -33.89
C ILE A 315 -13.74 -37.67 -32.50
#